data_f452f3352b2e8ec530d6f5340d0db29a
#
_entry.id   f452f3352b2e8ec530d6f5340d0db29a
#
_cell.length_a   1.000
_cell.length_b   1.000
_cell.length_c   1.000
_cell.angle_alpha   90.00
_cell.angle_beta   90.00
_cell.angle_gamma   90.00
#
_symmetry.space_group_name_H-M   'P 1'
#
loop_
_entity.id
_entity.type
_entity.pdbx_description
1 polymer ?
#
loop_
_entity_poly.entity_id
_entity_poly.type
_entity_poly.pdbx_seq_one_letter_code
_entity_poly.pdbx_strand_id
1 'polypeptide(L)'
;KRIWDGQDNVLEIGPFLGGSTRAIALGMMLNPNKKNLARVYTYDRFGKYHKPEELLHFLAPMFERGILGETEKQFILKNNSFLEVFDIIHRQFEYYRMIVPQRAILNDIPPDQDSDNEASFRFEQDQVTPFNLPEELTYSAVFVDGCKSWYGTKQFMQITLPKTSKGCYYIFQDYGTHTCFWLPVFLQVFNKYFKLVAFVDHTYTFELVEELSQETISKNFPDSPADIPRSEYELLFKKLQASAINFNDTYSVLNYQLQYAGLLGYLGYRDEARSLIVKQLNSPFALTHRQWILRALEWSTYDSQGNNIDLFLPKEI
;
A
#
# COMPACT_ATOMS: atom_id res chain seq x y z
N LYS A 1 -12.29 -0.82 -15.85
CA LYS A 1 -13.31 -1.33 -16.78
C LYS A 1 -12.99 -2.74 -17.30
N ARG A 2 -11.72 -3.11 -17.49
CA ARG A 2 -11.32 -4.43 -18.02
C ARG A 2 -11.07 -5.47 -16.93
N ILE A 3 -10.79 -5.03 -15.71
CA ILE A 3 -10.41 -5.90 -14.58
C ILE A 3 -11.66 -6.27 -13.77
N TRP A 4 -12.50 -5.30 -13.42
CA TRP A 4 -13.70 -5.53 -12.63
C TRP A 4 -14.88 -5.97 -13.51
N ASP A 5 -15.50 -7.10 -13.19
CA ASP A 5 -16.58 -7.72 -13.94
C ASP A 5 -17.96 -7.09 -13.72
N GLY A 6 -18.10 -6.23 -12.73
CA GLY A 6 -19.35 -5.56 -12.38
C GLY A 6 -20.21 -6.31 -11.38
N GLN A 7 -19.79 -7.43 -10.84
CA GLN A 7 -20.66 -8.31 -10.06
C GLN A 7 -20.65 -8.01 -8.57
N ASP A 8 -19.48 -7.83 -7.97
CA ASP A 8 -19.30 -7.63 -6.53
C ASP A 8 -18.77 -6.24 -6.21
N ASN A 9 -18.58 -5.97 -4.93
CA ASN A 9 -18.02 -4.72 -4.46
C ASN A 9 -16.53 -4.60 -4.80
N VAL A 10 -16.02 -3.38 -4.70
CA VAL A 10 -14.60 -3.08 -4.71
C VAL A 10 -14.20 -2.65 -3.31
N LEU A 11 -13.10 -3.22 -2.81
CA LEU A 11 -12.48 -2.81 -1.56
C LEU A 11 -11.30 -1.87 -1.88
N GLU A 12 -11.18 -0.80 -1.13
CA GLU A 12 -10.01 0.08 -1.15
C GLU A 12 -9.51 0.28 0.28
N ILE A 13 -8.20 0.23 0.47
CA ILE A 13 -7.56 0.64 1.73
C ILE A 13 -6.53 1.73 1.46
N GLY A 14 -6.58 2.82 2.25
CA GLY A 14 -5.71 3.97 2.10
C GLY A 14 -6.16 4.96 1.02
N PRO A 15 -7.42 5.42 0.99
CA PRO A 15 -7.92 6.36 -0.02
C PRO A 15 -7.28 7.74 0.07
N PHE A 16 -6.69 8.12 1.19
CA PHE A 16 -6.23 9.48 1.47
C PHE A 16 -7.34 10.51 1.17
N LEU A 17 -7.08 11.47 0.25
CA LEU A 17 -8.09 12.44 -0.20
C LEU A 17 -8.98 11.93 -1.34
N GLY A 18 -8.98 10.64 -1.63
CA GLY A 18 -9.91 9.96 -2.54
C GLY A 18 -9.58 10.07 -4.03
N GLY A 19 -8.33 10.29 -4.39
CA GLY A 19 -7.91 10.32 -5.79
C GLY A 19 -8.17 9.00 -6.51
N SER A 20 -7.71 7.89 -5.94
CA SER A 20 -7.96 6.52 -6.39
C SER A 20 -9.44 6.15 -6.25
N THR A 21 -10.08 6.47 -5.12
CA THR A 21 -11.50 6.22 -4.87
C THR A 21 -12.38 6.80 -5.98
N ARG A 22 -12.11 8.05 -6.37
CA ARG A 22 -12.81 8.71 -7.47
C ARG A 22 -12.63 7.94 -8.78
N ALA A 23 -11.40 7.56 -9.10
CA ALA A 23 -11.10 6.82 -10.34
C ALA A 23 -11.82 5.46 -10.36
N ILE A 24 -11.81 4.74 -9.24
CA ILE A 24 -12.51 3.46 -9.08
C ILE A 24 -14.03 3.68 -9.24
N ALA A 25 -14.63 4.61 -8.50
CA ALA A 25 -16.05 4.88 -8.54
C ALA A 25 -16.54 5.28 -9.94
N LEU A 26 -15.81 6.15 -10.64
CA LEU A 26 -16.10 6.51 -12.03
C LEU A 26 -15.96 5.30 -12.97
N GLY A 27 -14.93 4.48 -12.80
CA GLY A 27 -14.75 3.23 -13.56
C GLY A 27 -15.92 2.27 -13.36
N MET A 28 -16.41 2.14 -12.14
CA MET A 28 -17.58 1.33 -11.81
C MET A 28 -18.85 1.88 -12.44
N MET A 29 -19.09 3.18 -12.36
CA MET A 29 -20.26 3.82 -13.00
C MET A 29 -20.31 3.59 -14.51
N LEU A 30 -19.15 3.59 -15.17
CA LEU A 30 -19.02 3.39 -16.61
C LEU A 30 -19.04 1.91 -17.04
N ASN A 31 -19.11 0.97 -16.11
CA ASN A 31 -19.20 -0.45 -16.44
C ASN A 31 -20.66 -0.83 -16.72
N PRO A 32 -21.01 -1.26 -17.95
CA PRO A 32 -22.37 -1.63 -18.31
C PRO A 32 -22.89 -2.87 -17.58
N ASN A 33 -21.97 -3.72 -17.07
CA ASN A 33 -22.32 -4.93 -16.36
C ASN A 33 -22.46 -4.72 -14.84
N LYS A 34 -22.31 -3.47 -14.38
CA LYS A 34 -22.39 -3.15 -12.95
C LYS A 34 -23.73 -3.52 -12.34
N LYS A 35 -23.73 -4.32 -11.29
CA LYS A 35 -24.90 -4.50 -10.44
C LYS A 35 -25.23 -3.22 -9.69
N ASN A 36 -26.54 -2.91 -9.54
CA ASN A 36 -27.00 -1.68 -8.90
C ASN A 36 -26.54 -1.53 -7.45
N LEU A 37 -26.35 -2.63 -6.74
CA LEU A 37 -25.93 -2.64 -5.33
C LEU A 37 -24.42 -2.63 -5.13
N ALA A 38 -23.61 -2.83 -6.19
CA ALA A 38 -22.16 -2.82 -6.07
C ALA A 38 -21.63 -1.44 -5.65
N ARG A 39 -20.71 -1.40 -4.70
CA ARG A 39 -20.12 -0.18 -4.12
C ARG A 39 -18.61 -0.30 -3.99
N VAL A 40 -17.95 0.84 -3.83
CA VAL A 40 -16.57 0.95 -3.36
C VAL A 40 -16.61 1.14 -1.85
N TYR A 41 -16.15 0.16 -1.11
CA TYR A 41 -15.93 0.28 0.33
C TYR A 41 -14.49 0.73 0.54
N THR A 42 -14.32 1.95 1.01
CA THR A 42 -12.99 2.52 1.21
C THR A 42 -12.70 2.72 2.68
N TYR A 43 -11.58 2.17 3.13
CA TYR A 43 -11.17 2.13 4.53
C TYR A 43 -9.90 2.93 4.75
N ASP A 44 -9.93 3.78 5.76
CA ASP A 44 -8.79 4.54 6.23
C ASP A 44 -8.96 4.84 7.71
N ARG A 45 -7.87 5.11 8.40
CA ARG A 45 -7.90 5.71 9.72
C ARG A 45 -8.60 7.06 9.69
N PHE A 46 -8.51 7.80 8.58
CA PHE A 46 -8.99 9.16 8.40
C PHE A 46 -8.55 10.08 9.56
N GLY A 47 -7.35 9.82 10.07
CA GLY A 47 -6.77 10.51 11.22
C GLY A 47 -6.09 11.81 10.82
N LYS A 48 -5.35 12.38 11.77
CA LYS A 48 -4.61 13.64 11.61
C LYS A 48 -3.24 13.39 10.97
N TYR A 49 -3.17 12.89 9.74
CA TYR A 49 -1.88 12.63 9.07
C TYR A 49 -1.13 13.89 8.68
N HIS A 50 -1.87 14.95 8.35
CA HIS A 50 -1.34 16.21 7.86
C HIS A 50 -1.93 17.38 8.60
N LYS A 51 -1.19 18.46 8.67
CA LYS A 51 -1.70 19.73 9.16
C LYS A 51 -2.75 20.29 8.18
N PRO A 52 -3.74 21.07 8.67
CA PRO A 52 -4.75 21.67 7.79
C PRO A 52 -4.16 22.47 6.62
N GLU A 53 -3.03 23.17 6.84
CA GLU A 53 -2.36 23.94 5.80
C GLU A 53 -1.76 23.06 4.70
N GLU A 54 -1.24 21.88 5.05
CA GLU A 54 -0.74 20.90 4.08
C GLU A 54 -1.88 20.35 3.24
N LEU A 55 -3.06 20.09 3.86
CA LEU A 55 -4.25 19.67 3.12
C LEU A 55 -4.70 20.72 2.10
N LEU A 56 -4.68 22.00 2.47
CA LEU A 56 -4.98 23.08 1.53
C LEU A 56 -4.02 23.10 0.36
N HIS A 57 -2.75 22.80 0.59
CA HIS A 57 -1.76 22.69 -0.48
C HIS A 57 -2.10 21.57 -1.47
N PHE A 58 -2.45 20.36 -0.97
CA PHE A 58 -2.88 19.25 -1.84
C PHE A 58 -4.17 19.57 -2.61
N LEU A 59 -5.06 20.38 -2.02
CA LEU A 59 -6.34 20.75 -2.61
C LEU A 59 -6.30 22.04 -3.44
N ALA A 60 -5.15 22.71 -3.52
CA ALA A 60 -5.00 23.96 -4.28
C ALA A 60 -5.58 23.89 -5.70
N PRO A 61 -5.37 22.82 -6.50
CA PRO A 61 -5.97 22.73 -7.83
C PRO A 61 -7.51 22.68 -7.83
N MET A 62 -8.14 22.25 -6.74
CA MET A 62 -9.60 22.25 -6.63
C MET A 62 -10.15 23.65 -6.31
N PHE A 63 -9.43 24.40 -5.49
CA PHE A 63 -9.75 25.81 -5.21
C PHE A 63 -9.56 26.68 -6.47
N GLU A 64 -8.48 26.51 -7.20
CA GLU A 64 -8.18 27.22 -8.45
C GLU A 64 -9.25 26.98 -9.52
N ARG A 65 -9.84 25.79 -9.55
CA ARG A 65 -10.92 25.45 -10.48
C ARG A 65 -12.31 25.83 -9.98
N GLY A 66 -12.43 26.44 -8.79
CA GLY A 66 -13.70 26.79 -8.17
C GLY A 66 -14.57 25.61 -7.75
N ILE A 67 -13.98 24.42 -7.61
CA ILE A 67 -14.67 23.21 -7.12
C ILE A 67 -14.90 23.31 -5.60
N LEU A 68 -13.91 23.83 -4.88
CA LEU A 68 -13.99 24.18 -3.46
C LEU A 68 -13.93 25.69 -3.32
N GLY A 69 -14.71 26.22 -2.38
CA GLY A 69 -14.78 27.65 -2.11
C GLY A 69 -14.23 28.02 -0.73
N GLU A 70 -14.41 29.27 -0.34
CA GLU A 70 -13.89 29.78 0.95
C GLU A 70 -14.56 29.06 2.15
N THR A 71 -15.81 28.65 2.01
CA THR A 71 -16.52 27.89 3.06
C THR A 71 -15.83 26.57 3.35
N GLU A 72 -15.49 25.80 2.32
CA GLU A 72 -14.76 24.52 2.43
C GLU A 72 -13.35 24.75 2.97
N LYS A 73 -12.69 25.81 2.57
CA LYS A 73 -11.37 26.19 3.09
C LYS A 73 -11.38 26.45 4.60
N GLN A 74 -12.36 27.24 5.07
CA GLN A 74 -12.53 27.52 6.50
C GLN A 74 -12.89 26.26 7.30
N PHE A 75 -13.66 25.37 6.70
CA PHE A 75 -13.98 24.08 7.29
C PHE A 75 -12.72 23.22 7.46
N ILE A 76 -11.90 23.09 6.41
CA ILE A 76 -10.65 22.30 6.42
C ILE A 76 -9.68 22.85 7.48
N LEU A 77 -9.55 24.17 7.60
CA LEU A 77 -8.68 24.81 8.60
C LEU A 77 -9.13 24.55 10.05
N LYS A 78 -10.42 24.32 10.29
CA LYS A 78 -11.00 24.07 11.61
C LYS A 78 -11.06 22.59 11.98
N ASN A 79 -11.10 21.70 11.01
CA ASN A 79 -11.30 20.27 11.20
C ASN A 79 -10.01 19.48 10.99
N ASN A 80 -9.79 18.55 11.92
CA ASN A 80 -8.66 17.64 11.88
C ASN A 80 -9.06 16.23 11.38
N SER A 81 -10.31 16.03 10.96
CA SER A 81 -10.80 14.76 10.47
C SER A 81 -10.74 14.69 8.95
N PHE A 82 -9.90 13.79 8.45
CA PHE A 82 -9.80 13.54 7.02
C PHE A 82 -11.11 13.02 6.41
N LEU A 83 -11.92 12.28 7.16
CA LEU A 83 -13.20 11.77 6.69
C LEU A 83 -14.14 12.89 6.26
N GLU A 84 -14.22 13.96 7.06
CA GLU A 84 -15.06 15.10 6.73
C GLU A 84 -14.52 15.90 5.53
N VAL A 85 -13.19 16.00 5.41
CA VAL A 85 -12.54 16.61 4.24
C VAL A 85 -12.81 15.76 2.99
N PHE A 86 -12.65 14.43 3.10
CA PHE A 86 -12.98 13.48 2.04
C PHE A 86 -14.43 13.66 1.57
N ASP A 87 -15.36 13.71 2.52
CA ASP A 87 -16.80 13.92 2.23
C ASP A 87 -17.05 15.22 1.47
N ILE A 88 -16.50 16.33 1.93
CA ILE A 88 -16.66 17.64 1.28
C ILE A 88 -16.17 17.63 -0.16
N ILE A 89 -15.02 16.98 -0.40
CA ILE A 89 -14.44 16.88 -1.73
C ILE A 89 -15.37 16.12 -2.69
N HIS A 90 -15.96 15.01 -2.22
CA HIS A 90 -16.60 14.03 -3.11
C HIS A 90 -18.12 14.13 -3.19
N ARG A 91 -18.80 14.54 -2.10
CA ARG A 91 -20.28 14.52 -2.00
C ARG A 91 -21.03 15.32 -3.06
N GLN A 92 -20.38 16.31 -3.66
CA GLN A 92 -20.99 17.12 -4.73
C GLN A 92 -21.04 16.43 -6.10
N PHE A 93 -20.39 15.27 -6.25
CA PHE A 93 -20.29 14.56 -7.51
C PHE A 93 -21.19 13.30 -7.53
N GLU A 94 -21.74 12.98 -8.70
CA GLU A 94 -22.64 11.84 -8.86
C GLU A 94 -22.00 10.50 -8.48
N TYR A 95 -20.72 10.33 -8.72
CA TYR A 95 -19.99 9.09 -8.39
C TYR A 95 -19.95 8.82 -6.87
N TYR A 96 -20.17 9.82 -6.03
CA TYR A 96 -20.12 9.66 -4.57
C TYR A 96 -21.14 8.62 -4.06
N ARG A 97 -22.28 8.48 -4.72
CA ARG A 97 -23.25 7.42 -4.40
C ARG A 97 -22.69 5.99 -4.51
N MET A 98 -21.56 5.82 -5.19
CA MET A 98 -20.86 4.52 -5.30
C MET A 98 -19.93 4.26 -4.12
N ILE A 99 -19.63 5.25 -3.30
CA ILE A 99 -18.58 5.21 -2.29
C ILE A 99 -19.21 5.01 -0.92
N VAL A 100 -18.62 4.11 -0.13
CA VAL A 100 -18.96 3.85 1.28
C VAL A 100 -17.68 4.03 2.09
N PRO A 101 -17.39 5.25 2.58
CA PRO A 101 -16.19 5.49 3.39
C PRO A 101 -16.38 4.88 4.78
N GLN A 102 -15.34 4.22 5.26
CA GLN A 102 -15.30 3.54 6.55
C GLN A 102 -14.06 3.96 7.33
N ARG A 103 -14.27 4.42 8.55
CA ARG A 103 -13.18 4.75 9.45
C ARG A 103 -12.72 3.52 10.20
N ALA A 104 -11.52 3.03 9.89
CA ALA A 104 -10.95 1.87 10.55
C ALA A 104 -9.42 1.94 10.55
N ILE A 105 -8.78 1.24 11.47
CA ILE A 105 -7.33 1.12 11.53
C ILE A 105 -6.92 -0.35 11.39
N LEU A 106 -5.99 -0.60 10.48
CA LEU A 106 -5.34 -1.90 10.38
C LEU A 106 -4.24 -1.96 11.44
N ASN A 107 -4.23 -3.03 12.24
CA ASN A 107 -3.12 -3.26 13.15
C ASN A 107 -1.87 -3.63 12.36
N ASP A 108 -0.81 -2.83 12.48
CA ASP A 108 0.45 -2.97 11.77
C ASP A 108 1.63 -3.32 12.70
N ILE A 109 1.36 -3.52 13.99
CA ILE A 109 2.34 -3.87 15.03
C ILE A 109 2.06 -5.31 15.50
N PRO A 110 3.07 -6.20 15.50
CA PRO A 110 2.95 -7.53 16.08
C PRO A 110 2.62 -7.47 17.58
N PRO A 111 1.83 -8.42 18.12
CA PRO A 111 1.41 -8.39 19.52
C PRO A 111 2.57 -8.45 20.53
N ASP A 112 3.67 -9.11 20.19
CA ASP A 112 4.88 -9.23 20.99
C ASP A 112 5.73 -7.93 21.02
N GLN A 113 5.50 -7.04 20.08
CA GLN A 113 6.15 -5.72 19.97
C GLN A 113 5.27 -4.58 20.50
N ASP A 114 4.02 -4.85 20.82
CA ASP A 114 3.08 -3.89 21.41
C ASP A 114 3.31 -3.80 22.95
N SER A 115 4.57 -3.50 23.34
CA SER A 115 4.99 -3.50 24.76
C SER A 115 4.30 -2.44 25.60
N ASP A 116 3.72 -1.40 24.97
CA ASP A 116 3.15 -0.23 25.66
C ASP A 116 1.67 0.02 25.27
N ASN A 117 0.99 -0.99 24.71
CA ASN A 117 -0.37 -0.81 24.16
C ASN A 117 -0.45 0.32 23.14
N GLU A 118 0.59 0.53 22.35
CA GLU A 118 0.63 1.60 21.35
C GLU A 118 -0.49 1.48 20.33
N ALA A 119 -0.82 0.26 19.93
CA ALA A 119 -1.97 -0.01 19.06
C ALA A 119 -3.27 0.37 19.77
N SER A 120 -3.47 -0.07 21.02
CA SER A 120 -4.65 0.29 21.83
C SER A 120 -4.74 1.79 22.06
N PHE A 121 -3.62 2.45 22.36
CA PHE A 121 -3.55 3.90 22.51
C PHE A 121 -3.97 4.64 21.23
N ARG A 122 -3.51 4.17 20.06
CA ARG A 122 -3.94 4.74 18.77
C ARG A 122 -5.43 4.55 18.54
N PHE A 123 -5.99 3.39 18.88
CA PHE A 123 -7.44 3.14 18.78
C PHE A 123 -8.24 4.06 19.70
N GLU A 124 -7.81 4.21 20.96
CA GLU A 124 -8.49 5.06 21.93
C GLU A 124 -8.41 6.55 21.54
N GLN A 125 -7.25 7.02 21.12
CA GLN A 125 -7.02 8.41 20.78
C GLN A 125 -7.85 8.89 19.59
N ASP A 126 -8.02 8.02 18.57
CA ASP A 126 -8.74 8.36 17.36
C ASP A 126 -10.20 7.90 17.38
N GLN A 127 -10.64 7.17 18.39
CA GLN A 127 -11.98 6.54 18.46
C GLN A 127 -12.28 5.73 17.17
N VAL A 128 -11.30 4.94 16.71
CA VAL A 128 -11.38 4.19 15.46
C VAL A 128 -11.52 2.72 15.78
N THR A 129 -12.36 2.03 15.00
CA THR A 129 -12.51 0.59 15.12
C THR A 129 -11.38 -0.17 14.42
N PRO A 130 -11.01 -1.36 14.90
CA PRO A 130 -10.11 -2.25 14.16
C PRO A 130 -10.67 -2.53 12.77
N PHE A 131 -9.78 -2.59 11.77
CA PHE A 131 -10.16 -2.97 10.41
C PHE A 131 -10.74 -4.36 10.41
N ASN A 132 -11.95 -4.47 9.95
CA ASN A 132 -12.67 -5.72 9.71
C ASN A 132 -13.66 -5.53 8.57
N LEU A 133 -14.05 -6.62 7.92
CA LEU A 133 -15.01 -6.59 6.81
C LEU A 133 -16.32 -7.24 7.24
N PRO A 134 -17.47 -6.65 6.88
CA PRO A 134 -18.79 -7.24 7.14
C PRO A 134 -18.91 -8.66 6.56
N GLU A 135 -19.59 -9.53 7.30
CA GLU A 135 -19.70 -10.94 6.92
C GLU A 135 -20.42 -11.16 5.59
N GLU A 136 -21.40 -10.32 5.30
CA GLU A 136 -22.25 -10.41 4.12
C GLU A 136 -21.64 -9.83 2.85
N LEU A 137 -20.51 -9.14 2.95
CA LEU A 137 -19.88 -8.49 1.79
C LEU A 137 -18.80 -9.36 1.17
N THR A 138 -18.80 -9.35 -0.16
CA THR A 138 -17.76 -9.96 -1.01
C THR A 138 -17.18 -8.93 -1.96
N TYR A 139 -15.94 -9.17 -2.40
CA TYR A 139 -15.20 -8.24 -3.24
C TYR A 139 -14.55 -8.97 -4.40
N SER A 140 -14.67 -8.43 -5.61
CA SER A 140 -14.02 -8.96 -6.82
C SER A 140 -12.82 -8.12 -7.27
N ALA A 141 -12.58 -6.98 -6.63
CA ALA A 141 -11.36 -6.21 -6.77
C ALA A 141 -10.97 -5.55 -5.44
N VAL A 142 -9.68 -5.54 -5.13
CA VAL A 142 -9.09 -5.00 -3.91
C VAL A 142 -7.96 -4.05 -4.30
N PHE A 143 -8.09 -2.76 -3.98
CA PHE A 143 -7.07 -1.75 -4.19
C PHE A 143 -6.35 -1.45 -2.87
N VAL A 144 -5.03 -1.57 -2.87
CA VAL A 144 -4.19 -1.53 -1.67
C VAL A 144 -3.19 -0.39 -1.78
N ASP A 145 -3.44 0.69 -1.05
CA ASP A 145 -2.53 1.82 -0.82
C ASP A 145 -2.26 2.05 0.68
N GLY A 146 -2.64 1.08 1.48
CA GLY A 146 -2.35 0.96 2.91
C GLY A 146 -1.37 -0.19 3.18
N CYS A 147 -1.39 -0.76 4.38
CA CYS A 147 -0.59 -1.95 4.75
C CYS A 147 0.91 -1.71 4.59
N LYS A 148 1.41 -0.59 5.12
CA LYS A 148 2.79 -0.15 4.92
C LYS A 148 3.79 -0.86 5.86
N SER A 149 3.49 -2.09 6.28
CA SER A 149 4.37 -2.91 7.11
C SER A 149 4.24 -4.41 6.78
N TRP A 150 5.18 -5.20 7.28
CA TRP A 150 5.18 -6.66 7.15
C TRP A 150 3.94 -7.27 7.83
N TYR A 151 3.75 -6.96 9.11
CA TYR A 151 2.63 -7.49 9.89
C TYR A 151 1.29 -6.96 9.38
N GLY A 152 1.21 -5.67 9.06
CA GLY A 152 0.01 -5.07 8.47
C GLY A 152 -0.41 -5.75 7.16
N THR A 153 0.54 -6.11 6.29
CA THR A 153 0.25 -6.88 5.07
C THR A 153 -0.33 -8.26 5.41
N LYS A 154 0.28 -8.97 6.37
CA LYS A 154 -0.23 -10.27 6.82
C LYS A 154 -1.68 -10.16 7.31
N GLN A 155 -1.93 -9.23 8.24
CA GLN A 155 -3.26 -9.00 8.81
C GLN A 155 -4.29 -8.63 7.73
N PHE A 156 -3.93 -7.72 6.85
CA PHE A 156 -4.78 -7.32 5.75
C PHE A 156 -5.18 -8.51 4.88
N MET A 157 -4.22 -9.32 4.47
CA MET A 157 -4.48 -10.48 3.61
C MET A 157 -5.31 -11.54 4.33
N GLN A 158 -5.10 -11.75 5.63
CA GLN A 158 -5.91 -12.66 6.44
C GLN A 158 -7.38 -12.20 6.56
N ILE A 159 -7.62 -10.89 6.65
CA ILE A 159 -8.98 -10.33 6.74
C ILE A 159 -9.67 -10.32 5.38
N THR A 160 -8.95 -10.01 4.30
CA THR A 160 -9.56 -9.78 2.99
C THR A 160 -9.76 -11.06 2.18
N LEU A 161 -8.84 -12.02 2.23
CA LEU A 161 -8.92 -13.24 1.42
C LEU A 161 -10.20 -14.05 1.64
N PRO A 162 -10.74 -14.23 2.87
CA PRO A 162 -12.02 -14.91 3.07
C PRO A 162 -13.23 -14.19 2.46
N LYS A 163 -13.06 -12.93 2.07
CA LYS A 163 -14.11 -12.08 1.46
C LYS A 163 -13.94 -11.94 -0.06
N THR A 164 -12.96 -12.66 -0.62
CA THR A 164 -12.66 -12.67 -2.05
C THR A 164 -12.65 -14.11 -2.55
N SER A 165 -12.85 -14.30 -3.83
CA SER A 165 -12.84 -15.63 -4.46
C SER A 165 -11.87 -15.65 -5.64
N LYS A 166 -11.61 -16.82 -6.16
CA LYS A 166 -10.87 -17.01 -7.42
C LYS A 166 -11.37 -16.05 -8.50
N GLY A 167 -10.45 -15.36 -9.17
CA GLY A 167 -10.73 -14.32 -10.15
C GLY A 167 -10.75 -12.91 -9.55
N CYS A 168 -10.64 -12.74 -8.22
CA CYS A 168 -10.48 -11.43 -7.60
C CYS A 168 -9.15 -10.81 -7.99
N TYR A 169 -9.14 -9.50 -8.23
CA TYR A 169 -7.94 -8.73 -8.54
C TYR A 169 -7.45 -7.96 -7.32
N TYR A 170 -6.19 -8.15 -6.97
CA TYR A 170 -5.47 -7.37 -5.98
C TYR A 170 -4.54 -6.38 -6.67
N ILE A 171 -4.73 -5.10 -6.41
CA ILE A 171 -4.00 -3.98 -7.03
C ILE A 171 -3.18 -3.31 -5.93
N PHE A 172 -1.87 -3.52 -5.92
CA PHE A 172 -0.96 -2.97 -4.92
C PHE A 172 -0.27 -1.72 -5.48
N GLN A 173 -0.57 -0.54 -4.94
CA GLN A 173 -0.05 0.73 -5.44
C GLN A 173 1.46 0.82 -5.25
N ASP A 174 1.99 0.60 -4.07
CA ASP A 174 3.41 0.76 -3.78
C ASP A 174 4.23 -0.53 -3.90
N TYR A 175 3.75 -1.51 -4.66
CA TYR A 175 4.46 -2.78 -4.84
C TYR A 175 5.90 -2.60 -5.31
N GLY A 176 6.14 -1.68 -6.25
CA GLY A 176 7.46 -1.36 -6.80
C GLY A 176 8.29 -0.40 -5.94
N THR A 177 7.78 0.08 -4.80
CA THR A 177 8.51 1.00 -3.93
C THR A 177 9.59 0.26 -3.13
N HIS A 178 10.79 0.82 -3.10
CA HIS A 178 11.95 0.19 -2.44
C HIS A 178 11.75 -0.09 -0.94
N THR A 179 10.88 0.64 -0.27
CA THR A 179 10.54 0.43 1.14
C THR A 179 9.52 -0.68 1.36
N CYS A 180 8.74 -1.08 0.36
CA CYS A 180 7.63 -2.02 0.49
C CYS A 180 8.05 -3.47 0.15
N PHE A 181 9.21 -3.93 0.63
CA PHE A 181 9.75 -5.27 0.38
C PHE A 181 8.83 -6.42 0.84
N TRP A 182 7.94 -6.18 1.79
CA TRP A 182 6.98 -7.18 2.29
C TRP A 182 5.98 -7.62 1.23
N LEU A 183 5.56 -6.73 0.32
CA LEU A 183 4.60 -7.07 -0.74
C LEU A 183 5.17 -8.11 -1.72
N PRO A 184 6.33 -7.90 -2.37
CA PRO A 184 6.91 -8.91 -3.26
C PRO A 184 7.28 -10.20 -2.52
N VAL A 185 7.71 -10.12 -1.24
CA VAL A 185 7.97 -11.31 -0.45
C VAL A 185 6.68 -12.10 -0.23
N PHE A 186 5.61 -11.47 0.22
CA PHE A 186 4.32 -12.13 0.41
C PHE A 186 3.84 -12.81 -0.87
N LEU A 187 3.80 -12.08 -1.97
CA LEU A 187 3.31 -12.60 -3.25
C LEU A 187 4.24 -13.68 -3.84
N GLN A 188 5.53 -13.66 -3.55
CA GLN A 188 6.45 -14.71 -3.97
C GLN A 188 6.31 -15.97 -3.11
N VAL A 189 6.08 -15.85 -1.80
CA VAL A 189 5.78 -16.98 -0.91
C VAL A 189 4.50 -17.70 -1.37
N PHE A 190 3.51 -16.92 -1.76
CA PHE A 190 2.20 -17.43 -2.21
C PHE A 190 2.02 -17.39 -3.74
N ASN A 191 3.09 -17.50 -4.52
CA ASN A 191 3.11 -17.32 -5.97
C ASN A 191 2.20 -18.27 -6.75
N LYS A 192 1.85 -19.43 -6.20
CA LYS A 192 0.90 -20.35 -6.85
C LYS A 192 -0.55 -19.88 -6.77
N TYR A 193 -0.85 -18.96 -5.81
CA TYR A 193 -2.19 -18.42 -5.61
C TYR A 193 -2.41 -17.13 -6.40
N PHE A 194 -1.34 -16.42 -6.76
CA PHE A 194 -1.41 -15.12 -7.40
C PHE A 194 -0.69 -15.10 -8.75
N LYS A 195 -1.37 -14.59 -9.77
CA LYS A 195 -0.82 -14.39 -11.11
C LYS A 195 -0.69 -12.91 -11.40
N LEU A 196 0.51 -12.43 -11.70
CA LEU A 196 0.71 -11.07 -12.20
C LEU A 196 0.00 -10.91 -13.54
N VAL A 197 -0.88 -9.91 -13.67
CA VAL A 197 -1.67 -9.65 -14.88
C VAL A 197 -1.40 -8.31 -15.52
N ALA A 198 -0.98 -7.30 -14.73
CA ALA A 198 -0.64 -5.98 -15.22
C ALA A 198 0.25 -5.23 -14.23
N PHE A 199 1.01 -4.26 -14.73
CA PHE A 199 1.70 -3.27 -13.90
C PHE A 199 1.82 -1.94 -14.64
N VAL A 200 1.85 -0.85 -13.86
CA VAL A 200 2.12 0.51 -14.33
C VAL A 200 2.90 1.22 -13.23
N ASP A 201 4.11 1.66 -13.53
CA ASP A 201 5.04 2.24 -12.57
C ASP A 201 5.21 1.35 -11.32
N HIS A 202 4.82 1.85 -10.14
CA HIS A 202 4.89 1.15 -8.86
C HIS A 202 3.64 0.32 -8.53
N THR A 203 2.61 0.39 -9.37
CA THR A 203 1.32 -0.27 -9.15
C THR A 203 1.26 -1.58 -9.90
N TYR A 204 1.05 -2.68 -9.17
CA TYR A 204 1.01 -4.04 -9.72
C TYR A 204 -0.35 -4.68 -9.44
N THR A 205 -0.87 -5.38 -10.44
CA THR A 205 -2.17 -6.08 -10.37
C THR A 205 -1.96 -7.58 -10.46
N PHE A 206 -2.49 -8.28 -9.48
CA PHE A 206 -2.47 -9.74 -9.42
C PHE A 206 -3.88 -10.29 -9.41
N GLU A 207 -4.10 -11.39 -10.14
CA GLU A 207 -5.32 -12.18 -10.08
C GLU A 207 -5.15 -13.30 -9.06
N LEU A 208 -6.11 -13.46 -8.16
CA LEU A 208 -6.21 -14.60 -7.27
C LEU A 208 -6.67 -15.82 -8.09
N VAL A 209 -5.79 -16.76 -8.36
CA VAL A 209 -6.07 -17.90 -9.25
C VAL A 209 -6.49 -19.17 -8.50
N GLU A 210 -6.21 -19.23 -7.20
CA GLU A 210 -6.62 -20.28 -6.28
C GLU A 210 -6.97 -19.67 -4.92
N GLU A 211 -7.85 -20.33 -4.16
CA GLU A 211 -8.21 -19.88 -2.81
C GLU A 211 -7.02 -20.05 -1.84
N LEU A 212 -6.72 -19.00 -1.10
CA LEU A 212 -5.67 -18.97 -0.09
C LEU A 212 -6.28 -18.81 1.30
N SER A 213 -6.15 -19.85 2.15
CA SER A 213 -6.72 -19.85 3.49
C SER A 213 -5.87 -19.04 4.49
N GLN A 214 -6.53 -18.51 5.53
CA GLN A 214 -5.85 -17.84 6.66
C GLN A 214 -4.84 -18.77 7.36
N GLU A 215 -5.17 -20.06 7.50
CA GLU A 215 -4.27 -21.05 8.09
C GLU A 215 -2.97 -21.19 7.27
N THR A 216 -3.10 -21.22 5.94
CA THR A 216 -1.94 -21.28 5.04
C THR A 216 -1.06 -20.05 5.18
N ILE A 217 -1.66 -18.85 5.32
CA ILE A 217 -0.91 -17.62 5.55
C ILE A 217 -0.18 -17.68 6.90
N SER A 218 -0.90 -18.01 7.97
CA SER A 218 -0.34 -18.08 9.33
C SER A 218 0.86 -19.04 9.40
N LYS A 219 0.79 -20.16 8.69
CA LYS A 219 1.82 -21.18 8.68
C LYS A 219 3.07 -20.79 7.89
N ASN A 220 2.91 -20.07 6.76
CA ASN A 220 4.00 -19.85 5.80
C ASN A 220 4.50 -18.40 5.74
N PHE A 221 3.83 -17.48 6.43
CA PHE A 221 4.25 -16.09 6.51
C PHE A 221 4.30 -15.68 7.98
N PRO A 222 5.49 -15.59 8.59
CA PRO A 222 5.64 -15.28 10.01
C PRO A 222 5.24 -13.84 10.34
N ASP A 223 5.13 -13.52 11.64
CA ASP A 223 4.76 -12.17 12.10
C ASP A 223 5.92 -11.16 11.95
N SER A 224 7.15 -11.68 11.96
CA SER A 224 8.36 -10.87 11.77
C SER A 224 9.17 -11.35 10.57
N PRO A 225 9.74 -10.44 9.77
CA PRO A 225 10.69 -10.84 8.73
C PRO A 225 11.98 -11.43 9.31
N ALA A 226 12.31 -11.20 10.58
CA ALA A 226 13.46 -11.79 11.23
C ALA A 226 13.35 -13.32 11.43
N ASP A 227 12.14 -13.86 11.35
CA ASP A 227 11.87 -15.29 11.51
C ASP A 227 12.16 -16.11 10.23
N ILE A 228 12.43 -15.45 9.12
CA ILE A 228 12.82 -16.11 7.86
C ILE A 228 14.34 -16.06 7.72
N PRO A 229 15.00 -17.21 7.47
CA PRO A 229 16.44 -17.24 7.23
C PRO A 229 16.87 -16.35 6.06
N ARG A 230 17.96 -15.63 6.24
CA ARG A 230 18.50 -14.72 5.22
C ARG A 230 18.69 -15.40 3.85
N SER A 231 19.18 -16.65 3.85
CA SER A 231 19.39 -17.43 2.62
C SER A 231 18.11 -17.65 1.81
N GLU A 232 16.96 -17.71 2.48
CA GLU A 232 15.66 -17.81 1.81
C GLU A 232 15.30 -16.51 1.11
N TYR A 233 15.57 -15.36 1.73
CA TYR A 233 15.38 -14.06 1.08
C TYR A 233 16.26 -13.88 -0.15
N GLU A 234 17.54 -14.28 -0.09
CA GLU A 234 18.43 -14.24 -1.24
C GLU A 234 17.88 -15.04 -2.42
N LEU A 235 17.39 -16.25 -2.15
CA LEU A 235 16.77 -17.08 -3.18
C LEU A 235 15.49 -16.47 -3.72
N LEU A 236 14.65 -15.91 -2.85
CA LEU A 236 13.38 -15.29 -3.20
C LEU A 236 13.60 -14.07 -4.12
N PHE A 237 14.47 -13.15 -3.74
CA PHE A 237 14.76 -11.97 -4.57
C PHE A 237 15.49 -12.32 -5.87
N LYS A 238 16.32 -13.36 -5.91
CA LYS A 238 16.88 -13.90 -7.17
C LYS A 238 15.78 -14.40 -8.10
N LYS A 239 14.76 -15.09 -7.59
CA LYS A 239 13.61 -15.54 -8.40
C LYS A 239 12.79 -14.36 -8.93
N LEU A 240 12.51 -13.34 -8.10
CA LEU A 240 11.81 -12.13 -8.51
C LEU A 240 12.56 -11.40 -9.63
N GLN A 241 13.87 -11.21 -9.49
CA GLN A 241 14.70 -10.58 -10.52
C GLN A 241 14.73 -11.40 -11.82
N ALA A 242 14.87 -12.71 -11.72
CA ALA A 242 14.85 -13.58 -12.89
C ALA A 242 13.51 -13.50 -13.63
N SER A 243 12.40 -13.44 -12.89
CA SER A 243 11.07 -13.25 -13.48
C SER A 243 10.97 -11.91 -14.21
N ALA A 244 11.42 -10.81 -13.61
CA ALA A 244 11.42 -9.50 -14.25
C ALA A 244 12.28 -9.46 -15.52
N ILE A 245 13.44 -10.09 -15.53
CA ILE A 245 14.31 -10.22 -16.69
C ILE A 245 13.57 -10.96 -17.83
N ASN A 246 12.88 -12.05 -17.51
CA ASN A 246 12.13 -12.82 -18.50
C ASN A 246 10.99 -12.02 -19.13
N PHE A 247 10.43 -11.05 -18.43
CA PHE A 247 9.42 -10.12 -18.95
C PHE A 247 10.02 -8.84 -19.57
N ASN A 248 11.37 -8.77 -19.67
CA ASN A 248 12.09 -7.58 -20.12
C ASN A 248 11.77 -6.30 -19.31
N ASP A 249 11.43 -6.48 -18.05
CA ASP A 249 11.10 -5.41 -17.12
C ASP A 249 12.33 -4.99 -16.30
N THR A 250 13.16 -4.17 -16.91
CA THR A 250 14.42 -3.68 -16.30
C THR A 250 14.17 -2.82 -15.07
N TYR A 251 13.04 -2.13 -14.99
CA TYR A 251 12.68 -1.31 -13.84
C TYR A 251 12.39 -2.17 -12.60
N SER A 252 11.63 -3.24 -12.75
CA SER A 252 11.37 -4.18 -11.65
C SER A 252 12.64 -4.89 -11.18
N VAL A 253 13.62 -5.14 -12.07
CA VAL A 253 14.93 -5.69 -11.66
C VAL A 253 15.61 -4.76 -10.66
N LEU A 254 15.68 -3.45 -10.97
CA LEU A 254 16.22 -2.46 -10.04
C LEU A 254 15.43 -2.42 -8.73
N ASN A 255 14.09 -2.34 -8.81
CA ASN A 255 13.24 -2.26 -7.63
C ASN A 255 13.44 -3.45 -6.69
N TYR A 256 13.51 -4.67 -7.20
CA TYR A 256 13.76 -5.86 -6.37
C TYR A 256 15.15 -5.84 -5.72
N GLN A 257 16.16 -5.25 -6.37
CA GLN A 257 17.49 -5.06 -5.75
C GLN A 257 17.43 -4.03 -4.61
N LEU A 258 16.71 -2.93 -4.80
CA LEU A 258 16.54 -1.89 -3.78
C LEU A 258 15.66 -2.39 -2.62
N GLN A 259 14.61 -3.17 -2.90
CA GLN A 259 13.76 -3.80 -1.89
C GLN A 259 14.51 -4.83 -1.05
N TYR A 260 15.40 -5.62 -1.69
CA TYR A 260 16.27 -6.53 -0.95
C TYR A 260 17.23 -5.77 -0.03
N ALA A 261 17.80 -4.67 -0.50
CA ALA A 261 18.61 -3.80 0.34
C ALA A 261 17.76 -3.19 1.49
N GLY A 262 16.52 -2.75 1.22
CA GLY A 262 15.58 -2.27 2.23
C GLY A 262 15.30 -3.32 3.32
N LEU A 263 15.06 -4.57 2.93
CA LEU A 263 14.92 -5.69 3.86
C LEU A 263 16.17 -5.92 4.71
N LEU A 264 17.36 -5.91 4.10
CA LEU A 264 18.61 -6.05 4.83
C LEU A 264 18.82 -4.94 5.86
N GLY A 265 18.51 -3.69 5.48
CA GLY A 265 18.54 -2.54 6.39
C GLY A 265 17.57 -2.72 7.56
N TYR A 266 16.34 -3.16 7.28
CA TYR A 266 15.33 -3.47 8.28
C TYR A 266 15.79 -4.56 9.27
N LEU A 267 16.49 -5.59 8.78
CA LEU A 267 17.06 -6.68 9.60
C LEU A 267 18.37 -6.29 10.31
N GLY A 268 18.83 -5.06 10.19
CA GLY A 268 20.03 -4.56 10.85
C GLY A 268 21.35 -4.71 10.05
N TYR A 269 21.32 -5.29 8.84
CA TYR A 269 22.50 -5.44 7.96
C TYR A 269 22.75 -4.15 7.13
N ARG A 270 22.91 -3.02 7.80
CA ARG A 270 22.92 -1.67 7.20
C ARG A 270 24.06 -1.43 6.22
N ASP A 271 25.28 -1.82 6.58
CA ASP A 271 26.45 -1.59 5.73
C ASP A 271 26.33 -2.36 4.41
N GLU A 272 25.77 -3.56 4.48
CA GLU A 272 25.53 -4.37 3.30
C GLU A 272 24.39 -3.79 2.46
N ALA A 273 23.28 -3.39 3.07
CA ALA A 273 22.17 -2.71 2.41
C ALA A 273 22.67 -1.47 1.64
N ARG A 274 23.45 -0.64 2.32
CA ARG A 274 24.07 0.54 1.74
C ARG A 274 25.00 0.19 0.58
N SER A 275 25.86 -0.81 0.75
CA SER A 275 26.78 -1.26 -0.30
C SER A 275 26.05 -1.73 -1.56
N LEU A 276 24.94 -2.46 -1.39
CA LEU A 276 24.08 -2.88 -2.50
C LEU A 276 23.45 -1.70 -3.25
N ILE A 277 22.96 -0.68 -2.52
CA ILE A 277 22.36 0.51 -3.13
C ILE A 277 23.42 1.33 -3.86
N VAL A 278 24.59 1.58 -3.24
CA VAL A 278 25.70 2.30 -3.87
C VAL A 278 26.19 1.61 -5.13
N LYS A 279 26.21 0.28 -5.16
CA LYS A 279 26.49 -0.48 -6.39
C LYS A 279 25.54 -0.12 -7.53
N GLN A 280 24.27 0.18 -7.24
CA GLN A 280 23.31 0.58 -8.27
C GLN A 280 23.60 1.98 -8.83
N LEU A 281 24.21 2.89 -8.07
CA LEU A 281 24.66 4.19 -8.58
C LEU A 281 25.76 4.07 -9.65
N ASN A 282 26.49 2.95 -9.64
CA ASN A 282 27.54 2.63 -10.64
C ASN A 282 27.04 1.67 -11.73
N SER A 283 25.74 1.35 -11.75
CA SER A 283 25.11 0.48 -12.74
C SER A 283 24.49 1.28 -13.88
N PRO A 284 24.13 0.64 -15.00
CA PRO A 284 23.39 1.28 -16.08
C PRO A 284 22.06 1.92 -15.62
N PHE A 285 21.44 1.43 -14.55
CA PHE A 285 20.21 1.99 -13.97
C PHE A 285 20.37 3.44 -13.51
N ALA A 286 21.58 3.84 -13.10
CA ALA A 286 21.84 5.21 -12.65
C ALA A 286 21.63 6.26 -13.74
N LEU A 287 21.70 5.89 -15.02
CA LEU A 287 21.46 6.81 -16.13
C LEU A 287 20.01 7.34 -16.17
N THR A 288 19.05 6.49 -15.78
CA THR A 288 17.62 6.82 -15.87
C THR A 288 16.93 6.91 -14.50
N HIS A 289 17.47 6.24 -13.47
CA HIS A 289 16.83 6.10 -12.17
C HIS A 289 17.66 6.60 -10.99
N ARG A 290 18.64 7.51 -11.22
CA ARG A 290 19.55 8.01 -10.20
C ARG A 290 18.83 8.56 -8.96
N GLN A 291 17.80 9.37 -9.16
CA GLN A 291 17.04 9.96 -8.05
C GLN A 291 16.32 8.91 -7.20
N TRP A 292 15.83 7.86 -7.83
CA TRP A 292 15.19 6.74 -7.15
C TRP A 292 16.18 5.95 -6.29
N ILE A 293 17.39 5.69 -6.83
CA ILE A 293 18.47 5.02 -6.09
C ILE A 293 18.94 5.88 -4.91
N LEU A 294 19.07 7.20 -5.09
CA LEU A 294 19.44 8.12 -4.00
C LEU A 294 18.37 8.15 -2.90
N ARG A 295 17.09 8.14 -3.25
CA ARG A 295 16.00 7.98 -2.27
C ARG A 295 16.10 6.68 -1.49
N ALA A 296 16.38 5.56 -2.16
CA ALA A 296 16.57 4.29 -1.48
C ALA A 296 17.77 4.33 -0.51
N LEU A 297 18.85 5.01 -0.88
CA LEU A 297 20.01 5.22 -0.01
C LEU A 297 19.65 6.04 1.23
N GLU A 298 18.88 7.11 1.06
CA GLU A 298 18.38 7.93 2.16
C GLU A 298 17.52 7.10 3.13
N TRP A 299 16.55 6.34 2.60
CA TRP A 299 15.65 5.51 3.41
C TRP A 299 16.32 4.31 4.07
N SER A 300 17.45 3.82 3.54
CA SER A 300 18.21 2.73 4.16
C SER A 300 18.85 3.10 5.52
N THR A 301 18.70 4.35 5.91
CA THR A 301 19.21 4.91 7.17
C THR A 301 18.17 4.93 8.27
N TYR A 302 16.92 4.59 7.98
CA TYR A 302 15.88 4.46 9.01
C TYR A 302 15.89 3.06 9.61
N ASP A 303 15.71 2.98 10.94
CA ASP A 303 15.50 1.70 11.62
C ASP A 303 14.08 1.16 11.40
N SER A 304 13.82 -0.02 11.95
CA SER A 304 12.49 -0.66 11.90
C SER A 304 11.40 0.14 12.61
N GLN A 305 11.78 1.13 13.42
CA GLN A 305 10.86 2.03 14.14
C GLN A 305 10.67 3.37 13.43
N GLY A 306 11.32 3.58 12.26
CA GLY A 306 11.24 4.82 11.51
C GLY A 306 12.10 5.96 12.07
N ASN A 307 13.03 5.66 13.00
CA ASN A 307 13.97 6.65 13.51
C ASN A 307 15.09 6.87 12.51
N ASN A 308 15.40 8.14 12.24
CA ASN A 308 16.55 8.49 11.42
C ASN A 308 17.84 8.14 12.18
N ILE A 309 18.56 7.16 11.68
CA ILE A 309 19.85 6.79 12.23
C ILE A 309 20.90 7.53 11.45
N ASP A 310 21.38 8.63 12.01
CA ASP A 310 22.36 9.58 11.51
C ASP A 310 22.99 9.21 10.16
N LEU A 311 22.52 9.93 9.16
CA LEU A 311 23.03 9.88 7.82
C LEU A 311 24.40 10.48 7.73
N PHE A 312 25.42 9.66 7.79
CA PHE A 312 26.66 10.03 7.12
C PHE A 312 26.54 9.69 5.62
N LEU A 313 25.74 10.46 4.90
CA LEU A 313 26.02 10.61 3.47
C LEU A 313 27.41 11.23 3.37
N PRO A 314 28.35 10.65 2.60
CA PRO A 314 29.54 11.38 2.24
C PRO A 314 29.09 12.71 1.65
N LYS A 315 29.61 13.83 2.15
CA LYS A 315 29.29 15.18 1.67
C LYS A 315 29.68 15.40 0.20
N GLU A 316 30.18 14.36 -0.46
CA GLU A 316 30.70 14.35 -1.83
C GLU A 316 30.13 13.13 -2.58
N ILE A 317 28.90 13.22 -3.04
CA ILE A 317 28.38 12.46 -4.19
C ILE A 317 27.55 13.41 -5.06
#